data_fca380a98c8d430e0288b90b71e043c2
#
_entry.id   fca380a98c8d430e0288b90b71e043c2
#
_cell.length_a   1.000
_cell.length_b   1.000
_cell.length_c   1.000
_cell.angle_alpha   90.00
_cell.angle_beta   90.00
_cell.angle_gamma   90.00
#
_symmetry.space_group_name_H-M   'P 1'
#
loop_
_entity.id
_entity.type
_entity.pdbx_description
1 polymer ?
#
loop_
_entity_poly.entity_id
_entity_poly.type
_entity_poly.pdbx_seq_one_letter_code
_entity_poly.pdbx_strand_id
1 'polypeptide(L)'
;RWRRTPADLAELTGLQAELLDAAVSVLAPGGVLAYVTCSPHVAETVVQVQDLVRRHPELELLDARTALDTVALDDLRLDEAEPAGAPEPADVVACTAQLWPHRHGTDAMFLALLRAPGA
;
A
#
# COMPACT_ATOMS: atom_id res chain seq x y z
N ARG A 1 -12.63 -1.80 -23.80
CA ARG A 1 -12.18 -2.88 -23.00
C ARG A 1 -10.70 -2.95 -22.84
N TRP A 2 -10.33 -2.89 -21.64
CA TRP A 2 -8.93 -2.80 -21.29
C TRP A 2 -8.41 -4.19 -21.01
N ARG A 3 -7.51 -4.66 -21.85
CA ARG A 3 -6.80 -5.91 -21.61
C ARG A 3 -5.38 -5.57 -21.28
N ARG A 4 -4.99 -5.90 -20.04
CA ARG A 4 -3.61 -5.75 -19.60
C ARG A 4 -2.85 -7.03 -19.88
N THR A 5 -1.71 -6.90 -20.51
CA THR A 5 -0.77 -8.00 -20.69
C THR A 5 0.20 -8.03 -19.51
N PRO A 6 0.93 -9.14 -19.29
CA PRO A 6 2.01 -9.16 -18.30
C PRO A 6 3.07 -8.08 -18.51
N ALA A 7 3.34 -7.71 -19.77
CA ALA A 7 4.27 -6.62 -20.09
C ALA A 7 3.71 -5.27 -19.63
N ASP A 8 2.42 -5.02 -19.82
CA ASP A 8 1.76 -3.80 -19.37
C ASP A 8 1.81 -3.68 -17.86
N LEU A 9 1.60 -4.78 -17.14
CA LEU A 9 1.68 -4.79 -15.68
C LEU A 9 3.11 -4.49 -15.20
N ALA A 10 4.12 -5.07 -15.82
CA ALA A 10 5.52 -4.81 -15.48
C ALA A 10 5.90 -3.34 -15.71
N GLU A 11 5.43 -2.73 -16.79
CA GLU A 11 5.65 -1.31 -17.08
C GLU A 11 4.97 -0.43 -16.04
N LEU A 12 3.72 -0.74 -15.67
CA LEU A 12 2.97 0.00 -14.68
C LEU A 12 3.62 -0.09 -13.30
N THR A 13 4.05 -1.27 -12.87
CA THR A 13 4.71 -1.45 -11.58
C THR A 13 6.05 -0.73 -11.52
N GLY A 14 6.80 -0.68 -12.63
CA GLY A 14 8.02 0.10 -12.73
C GLY A 14 7.76 1.60 -12.58
N LEU A 15 6.72 2.11 -13.22
CA LEU A 15 6.30 3.50 -13.09
C LEU A 15 5.87 3.83 -11.66
N GLN A 16 5.12 2.94 -11.02
CA GLN A 16 4.70 3.13 -9.62
C GLN A 16 5.92 3.21 -8.70
N ALA A 17 6.93 2.36 -8.90
CA ALA A 17 8.16 2.40 -8.12
C ALA A 17 8.91 3.74 -8.29
N GLU A 18 9.00 4.25 -9.51
CA GLU A 18 9.62 5.55 -9.78
C GLU A 18 8.86 6.70 -9.11
N LEU A 19 7.54 6.67 -9.14
CA LEU A 19 6.70 7.68 -8.49
C LEU A 19 6.87 7.65 -6.97
N LEU A 20 6.95 6.46 -6.39
CA LEU A 20 7.20 6.31 -4.96
C LEU A 20 8.55 6.86 -4.56
N ASP A 21 9.61 6.56 -5.31
CA ASP A 21 10.94 7.10 -5.04
C ASP A 21 10.97 8.63 -5.15
N ALA A 22 10.28 9.18 -6.15
CA ALA A 22 10.15 10.63 -6.29
C ALA A 22 9.42 11.26 -5.10
N ALA A 23 8.34 10.63 -4.64
CA ALA A 23 7.58 11.10 -3.48
C ALA A 23 8.43 11.10 -2.21
N VAL A 24 9.20 10.03 -1.99
CA VAL A 24 10.11 9.95 -0.84
C VAL A 24 11.14 11.09 -0.87
N SER A 25 11.64 11.43 -2.05
CA SER A 25 12.69 12.47 -2.19
C SER A 25 12.20 13.86 -1.80
N VAL A 26 10.89 14.11 -1.78
CA VAL A 26 10.32 15.41 -1.43
C VAL A 26 9.65 15.44 -0.05
N LEU A 27 9.70 14.34 0.70
CA LEU A 27 9.16 14.30 2.05
C LEU A 27 9.97 15.20 2.99
N ALA A 28 9.25 16.03 3.75
CA ALA A 28 9.87 16.76 4.85
C ALA A 28 10.25 15.81 5.99
N PRO A 29 11.20 16.17 6.85
CA PRO A 29 11.48 15.38 8.05
C PRO A 29 10.22 15.15 8.87
N GLY A 30 9.95 13.88 9.24
CA GLY A 30 8.72 13.50 9.93
C GLY A 30 7.47 13.49 9.06
N GLY A 31 7.59 13.80 7.78
CA GLY A 31 6.46 13.79 6.85
C GLY A 31 5.92 12.39 6.57
N VAL A 32 4.65 12.32 6.19
CA VAL A 32 3.96 11.05 5.92
C VAL A 32 3.66 10.93 4.43
N LEU A 33 4.01 9.77 3.87
CA LEU A 33 3.64 9.39 2.52
C LEU A 33 2.47 8.42 2.60
N ALA A 34 1.38 8.73 1.91
CA ALA A 34 0.26 7.81 1.73
C ALA A 34 0.31 7.23 0.31
N TYR A 35 0.46 5.92 0.22
CA TYR A 35 0.38 5.20 -1.05
C TYR A 35 -1.01 4.58 -1.16
N VAL A 36 -1.77 5.04 -2.14
CA VAL A 36 -3.14 4.57 -2.39
C VAL A 36 -3.24 4.10 -3.82
N THR A 37 -3.81 2.93 -4.02
CA THR A 37 -4.10 2.42 -5.36
C THR A 37 -5.42 1.66 -5.36
N CYS A 38 -6.15 1.73 -6.47
CA CYS A 38 -7.41 1.01 -6.65
C CYS A 38 -7.14 -0.31 -7.37
N SER A 39 -6.37 -1.20 -6.73
CA SER A 39 -5.97 -2.47 -7.33
C SER A 39 -6.03 -3.60 -6.31
N PRO A 40 -6.53 -4.79 -6.71
CA PRO A 40 -6.42 -5.99 -5.89
C PRO A 40 -5.10 -6.77 -6.14
N HIS A 41 -4.27 -6.34 -7.08
CA HIS A 41 -3.06 -7.06 -7.47
C HIS A 41 -1.95 -6.88 -6.44
N VAL A 42 -1.40 -7.98 -5.96
CA VAL A 42 -0.30 -7.98 -4.99
C VAL A 42 0.92 -7.22 -5.53
N ALA A 43 1.20 -7.33 -6.83
CA ALA A 43 2.31 -6.63 -7.48
C ALA A 43 2.17 -5.11 -7.46
N GLU A 44 0.95 -4.58 -7.39
CA GLU A 44 0.68 -3.14 -7.34
C GLU A 44 0.42 -2.65 -5.90
N THR A 45 0.39 -3.52 -4.93
CA THR A 45 0.05 -3.21 -3.54
C THR A 45 1.16 -3.62 -2.59
N VAL A 46 1.07 -4.78 -1.97
CA VAL A 46 2.00 -5.23 -0.93
C VAL A 46 3.44 -5.32 -1.45
N VAL A 47 3.65 -5.83 -2.66
CA VAL A 47 4.99 -5.95 -3.25
C VAL A 47 5.64 -4.58 -3.45
N GLN A 48 4.89 -3.58 -3.90
CA GLN A 48 5.39 -2.21 -4.05
C GLN A 48 5.85 -1.63 -2.71
N VAL A 49 5.07 -1.86 -1.64
CA VAL A 49 5.43 -1.38 -0.31
C VAL A 49 6.67 -2.11 0.23
N GLN A 50 6.75 -3.42 0.04
CA GLN A 50 7.92 -4.20 0.46
C GLN A 50 9.19 -3.70 -0.24
N ASP A 51 9.11 -3.47 -1.55
CA ASP A 51 10.24 -2.98 -2.32
C ASP A 51 10.62 -1.55 -1.91
N LEU A 52 9.62 -0.70 -1.63
CA LEU A 52 9.86 0.66 -1.18
C LEU A 52 10.60 0.67 0.16
N VAL A 53 10.15 -0.12 1.12
CA VAL A 53 10.81 -0.24 2.44
C VAL A 53 12.22 -0.80 2.29
N ARG A 54 12.45 -1.72 1.36
CA ARG A 54 13.77 -2.28 1.09
C ARG A 54 14.72 -1.24 0.49
N ARG A 55 14.22 -0.41 -0.44
CA ARG A 55 15.01 0.66 -1.06
C ARG A 55 15.24 1.83 -0.12
N HIS A 56 14.30 2.08 0.79
CA HIS A 56 14.32 3.21 1.73
C HIS A 56 14.13 2.71 3.16
N PRO A 57 15.13 2.03 3.74
CA PRO A 57 15.00 1.43 5.07
C PRO A 57 14.85 2.45 6.20
N GLU A 58 15.11 3.75 5.92
CA GLU A 58 14.89 4.83 6.86
C GLU A 58 13.42 5.15 7.09
N LEU A 59 12.53 4.72 6.18
CA LEU A 59 11.10 4.96 6.32
C LEU A 59 10.49 4.06 7.39
N GLU A 60 9.57 4.62 8.18
CA GLU A 60 8.78 3.87 9.15
C GLU A 60 7.44 3.51 8.53
N LEU A 61 7.11 2.22 8.49
CA LEU A 61 5.79 1.76 8.04
C LEU A 61 4.80 1.94 9.18
N LEU A 62 3.80 2.79 8.97
CA LEU A 62 2.75 3.06 9.96
C LEU A 62 1.62 2.04 9.81
N ASP A 63 0.80 1.91 10.86
CA ASP A 63 -0.35 1.02 10.84
C ASP A 63 -1.56 1.71 10.17
N ALA A 64 -1.71 1.45 8.87
CA ALA A 64 -2.82 2.01 8.10
C ALA A 64 -4.18 1.45 8.51
N ARG A 65 -4.23 0.21 9.03
CA ARG A 65 -5.49 -0.40 9.49
C ARG A 65 -6.05 0.37 10.68
N THR A 66 -5.21 0.65 11.67
CA THR A 66 -5.62 1.45 12.82
C THR A 66 -6.04 2.85 12.40
N ALA A 67 -5.30 3.48 11.48
CA ALA A 67 -5.65 4.81 10.98
C ALA A 67 -7.02 4.82 10.31
N LEU A 68 -7.35 3.82 9.50
CA LEU A 68 -8.67 3.70 8.89
C LEU A 68 -9.77 3.44 9.93
N ASP A 69 -9.52 2.56 10.89
CA ASP A 69 -10.51 2.24 11.92
C ASP A 69 -10.89 3.46 12.76
N THR A 70 -9.98 4.40 12.97
CA THR A 70 -10.27 5.61 13.73
C THR A 70 -11.26 6.55 13.03
N VAL A 71 -11.38 6.46 11.70
CA VAL A 71 -12.26 7.34 10.91
C VAL A 71 -13.43 6.59 10.25
N ALA A 72 -13.44 5.27 10.32
CA ALA A 72 -14.50 4.46 9.74
C ALA A 72 -15.77 4.55 10.56
N LEU A 73 -16.92 4.54 9.89
CA LEU A 73 -18.23 4.55 10.55
C LEU A 73 -18.62 3.16 11.06
N ASP A 74 -18.14 2.11 10.40
CA ASP A 74 -18.43 0.71 10.72
C ASP A 74 -17.13 -0.06 10.92
N ASP A 75 -17.24 -1.26 11.53
CA ASP A 75 -16.10 -2.18 11.65
C ASP A 75 -15.74 -2.73 10.27
N LEU A 76 -14.55 -2.40 9.78
CA LEU A 76 -14.08 -2.79 8.47
C LEU A 76 -13.55 -4.23 8.39
N ARG A 77 -13.25 -4.86 9.54
CA ARG A 77 -12.71 -6.23 9.63
C ARG A 77 -11.53 -6.44 8.69
N LEU A 78 -10.57 -5.53 8.74
CA LEU A 78 -9.44 -5.51 7.82
C LEU A 78 -8.53 -6.72 7.99
N ASP A 79 -8.45 -7.27 9.17
CA ASP A 79 -7.69 -8.47 9.51
C ASP A 79 -8.26 -9.74 8.85
N GLU A 80 -9.56 -9.75 8.55
CA GLU A 80 -10.21 -10.88 7.89
C GLU A 80 -10.08 -10.83 6.37
N ALA A 81 -9.57 -9.73 5.83
CA ALA A 81 -9.54 -9.45 4.39
C ALA A 81 -8.13 -9.61 3.79
N GLU A 82 -7.27 -10.36 4.44
CA GLU A 82 -5.90 -10.53 3.95
C GLU A 82 -5.87 -11.30 2.63
N PRO A 83 -5.07 -10.83 1.67
CA PRO A 83 -4.96 -11.52 0.39
C PRO A 83 -4.28 -12.89 0.57
N ALA A 84 -4.85 -13.91 -0.05
CA ALA A 84 -4.23 -15.23 -0.07
C ALA A 84 -2.88 -15.16 -0.81
N GLY A 85 -1.87 -15.81 -0.25
CA GLY A 85 -0.55 -15.84 -0.86
C GLY A 85 0.24 -14.55 -0.72
N ALA A 86 -0.09 -13.72 0.27
CA ALA A 86 0.67 -12.49 0.53
C ALA A 86 2.14 -12.84 0.83
N PRO A 87 3.08 -12.09 0.24
CA PRO A 87 4.50 -12.37 0.45
C PRO A 87 4.96 -11.96 1.84
N GLU A 88 6.04 -12.57 2.28
CA GLU A 88 6.74 -12.15 3.48
C GLU A 88 7.55 -10.86 3.22
N PRO A 89 7.83 -10.02 4.20
CA PRO A 89 7.48 -10.20 5.62
C PRO A 89 6.02 -9.88 5.93
N ALA A 90 5.48 -10.59 6.90
CA ALA A 90 4.08 -10.48 7.29
C ALA A 90 3.71 -9.11 7.88
N ASP A 91 4.67 -8.34 8.38
CA ASP A 91 4.44 -7.02 8.96
C ASP A 91 3.93 -6.02 7.92
N VAL A 92 4.37 -6.10 6.67
CA VAL A 92 3.86 -5.25 5.61
C VAL A 92 2.37 -5.51 5.38
N VAL A 93 1.97 -6.77 5.34
CA VAL A 93 0.56 -7.14 5.19
C VAL A 93 -0.25 -6.66 6.39
N ALA A 94 0.27 -6.87 7.60
CA ALA A 94 -0.43 -6.50 8.83
C ALA A 94 -0.64 -4.99 9.00
N CYS A 95 0.27 -4.16 8.45
CA CYS A 95 0.21 -2.71 8.58
C CYS A 95 -0.50 -2.02 7.43
N THR A 96 -0.67 -2.68 6.29
CA THR A 96 -1.38 -2.11 5.13
C THR A 96 -2.84 -2.52 5.13
N ALA A 97 -3.68 -1.75 4.45
CA ALA A 97 -5.11 -2.00 4.41
C ALA A 97 -5.57 -2.24 2.97
N GLN A 98 -6.36 -3.29 2.78
CA GLN A 98 -7.02 -3.59 1.51
C GLN A 98 -8.52 -3.58 1.70
N LEU A 99 -9.22 -2.74 0.95
CA LEU A 99 -10.68 -2.72 0.90
C LEU A 99 -11.15 -3.51 -0.31
N TRP A 100 -12.28 -4.17 -0.16
CA TRP A 100 -12.84 -5.06 -1.18
C TRP A 100 -14.27 -4.68 -1.52
N PRO A 101 -14.68 -4.72 -2.80
CA PRO A 101 -16.06 -4.42 -3.18
C PRO A 101 -17.09 -5.30 -2.49
N HIS A 102 -16.79 -6.59 -2.36
CA HIS A 102 -17.74 -7.57 -1.78
C HIS A 102 -17.84 -7.50 -0.25
N ARG A 103 -16.90 -6.86 0.42
CA ARG A 103 -16.87 -6.73 1.89
C ARG A 103 -17.22 -5.33 2.36
N HIS A 104 -16.74 -4.32 1.64
CA HIS A 104 -16.77 -2.92 2.11
C HIS A 104 -17.63 -2.01 1.25
N GLY A 105 -18.15 -2.52 0.12
CA GLY A 105 -18.95 -1.72 -0.80
C GLY A 105 -18.17 -0.59 -1.46
N THR A 106 -16.85 -0.72 -1.53
CA THR A 106 -15.94 0.26 -2.13
C THR A 106 -15.22 -0.35 -3.33
N ASP A 107 -14.45 0.45 -4.06
CA ASP A 107 -13.49 -0.10 -5.00
C ASP A 107 -12.43 -0.94 -4.25
N ALA A 108 -11.69 -1.77 -4.98
CA ALA A 108 -10.59 -2.55 -4.41
C ALA A 108 -9.43 -1.58 -4.10
N MET A 109 -9.54 -0.86 -2.99
CA MET A 109 -8.57 0.16 -2.60
C MET A 109 -7.54 -0.40 -1.63
N PHE A 110 -6.29 -0.02 -1.86
CA PHE A 110 -5.17 -0.35 -0.99
C PHE A 110 -4.57 0.92 -0.40
N LEU A 111 -4.20 0.88 0.87
CA LEU A 111 -3.58 2.00 1.58
C LEU A 111 -2.36 1.54 2.36
N ALA A 112 -1.25 2.24 2.18
CA ALA A 112 -0.07 2.14 3.02
C ALA A 112 0.36 3.54 3.46
N LEU A 113 0.81 3.65 4.70
CA LEU A 113 1.30 4.91 5.28
C LEU A 113 2.74 4.73 5.73
N LEU A 114 3.62 5.65 5.33
CA LEU A 114 5.03 5.61 5.69
C LEU A 114 5.46 6.99 6.19
N ARG A 115 6.33 7.02 7.20
CA ARG A 115 6.84 8.26 7.77
C ARG A 115 8.33 8.39 7.51
N ALA A 116 8.74 9.58 7.07
CA ALA A 116 10.15 9.92 6.96
C ALA A 116 10.76 10.12 8.35
N PRO A 117 12.08 9.88 8.52
CA PRO A 117 12.73 10.14 9.80
C PRO A 117 12.59 11.60 10.21
N GLY A 118 12.48 11.85 11.50
CA GLY A 118 12.44 13.20 12.06
C GLY A 118 13.82 13.88 11.96
N ALA A 119 13.80 15.20 12.11
CA ALA A 119 15.02 15.98 12.11
C ALA A 119 15.83 15.73 13.40
#